data_d2bbc642b71d514c7a982d5ce7e1ec65
#
_entry.id   d2bbc642b71d514c7a982d5ce7e1ec65
#
_cell.length_a   1.000
_cell.length_b   1.000
_cell.length_c   1.000
_cell.angle_alpha   90.00
_cell.angle_beta   90.00
_cell.angle_gamma   90.00
#
_symmetry.space_group_name_H-M   'P 1'
#
loop_
_entity.id
_entity.type
_entity.pdbx_description
1 polymer ?
#
loop_
_entity_poly.entity_id
_entity_poly.type
_entity_poly.pdbx_seq_one_letter_code
_entity_poly.pdbx_strand_id
1 'polypeptide(L)'
;MAAKKKPNARKIDKVARKLPSRHTSIGPASAPHRSYYYAMGMTEDEMRQPFVGVVTTWNEAAPCNTALARQAQVAKKGVKAAGGCPREFTTITVTDGIAMGHQGMKSSLVSREVIADSVELTMRGHCYDALVGLAGCDKSLPGLMMAMVRLNVPSVFIYGGSILPGRYKGRDITVQDVFEAVGAHST
;
A
#
# COMPACT_ATOMS: atom_id res chain seq x y z
N MET A 1 -21.68 -17.47 -22.81
CA MET A 1 -20.79 -17.22 -21.64
C MET A 1 -19.90 -18.45 -21.47
N ALA A 2 -18.62 -18.35 -21.80
CA ALA A 2 -17.70 -19.48 -21.65
C ALA A 2 -17.29 -19.63 -20.19
N ALA A 3 -17.55 -20.80 -19.60
CA ALA A 3 -17.15 -21.14 -18.24
C ALA A 3 -15.60 -21.07 -18.12
N LYS A 4 -15.07 -20.16 -17.33
CA LYS A 4 -13.63 -20.11 -17.02
C LYS A 4 -13.25 -21.42 -16.33
N LYS A 5 -12.41 -22.23 -16.98
CA LYS A 5 -11.84 -23.44 -16.40
C LYS A 5 -11.16 -23.06 -15.06
N LYS A 6 -11.59 -23.68 -13.95
CA LYS A 6 -10.89 -23.58 -12.67
C LYS A 6 -9.45 -24.04 -12.86
N PRO A 7 -8.44 -23.29 -12.37
CA PRO A 7 -7.05 -23.71 -12.49
C PRO A 7 -6.86 -25.07 -11.80
N ASN A 8 -6.05 -25.94 -12.43
CA ASN A 8 -5.80 -27.29 -11.95
C ASN A 8 -5.16 -27.24 -10.55
N ALA A 9 -5.85 -27.74 -9.52
CA ALA A 9 -5.44 -27.73 -8.11
C ALA A 9 -4.00 -28.23 -7.89
N ARG A 10 -3.54 -29.24 -8.67
CA ARG A 10 -2.14 -29.74 -8.59
C ARG A 10 -1.09 -28.73 -9.05
N LYS A 11 -1.44 -27.79 -9.93
CA LYS A 11 -0.52 -26.74 -10.41
C LYS A 11 -0.40 -25.60 -9.41
N ILE A 12 -1.48 -25.30 -8.69
CA ILE A 12 -1.53 -24.31 -7.63
C ILE A 12 -0.67 -24.76 -6.43
N ASP A 13 -0.77 -26.02 -6.01
CA ASP A 13 0.06 -26.59 -4.92
C ASP A 13 1.57 -26.51 -5.22
N LYS A 14 1.99 -26.69 -6.47
CA LYS A 14 3.41 -26.59 -6.84
C LYS A 14 3.94 -25.15 -6.78
N VAL A 15 3.12 -24.18 -7.16
CA VAL A 15 3.47 -22.74 -7.07
C VAL A 15 3.47 -22.29 -5.63
N ALA A 16 2.44 -22.64 -4.85
CA ALA A 16 2.34 -22.27 -3.44
C ALA A 16 3.53 -22.79 -2.60
N ARG A 17 4.07 -23.99 -2.90
CA ARG A 17 5.24 -24.53 -2.19
C ARG A 17 6.54 -23.75 -2.41
N LYS A 18 6.63 -22.89 -3.42
CA LYS A 18 7.82 -22.05 -3.70
C LYS A 18 7.69 -20.63 -3.14
N LEU A 19 6.51 -20.20 -2.76
CA LEU A 19 6.24 -18.84 -2.28
C LEU A 19 6.60 -18.70 -0.80
N PRO A 20 7.04 -17.52 -0.33
CA PRO A 20 7.26 -17.21 1.08
C PRO A 20 6.06 -17.56 1.97
N SER A 21 4.84 -17.28 1.53
CA SER A 21 3.60 -17.56 2.28
C SER A 21 3.40 -19.02 2.68
N ARG A 22 4.09 -19.96 2.02
CA ARG A 22 4.07 -21.39 2.40
C ARG A 22 4.47 -21.62 3.85
N HIS A 23 5.37 -20.76 4.39
CA HIS A 23 5.86 -20.89 5.75
C HIS A 23 4.77 -20.68 6.81
N THR A 24 3.69 -20.04 6.45
CA THR A 24 2.55 -19.76 7.33
C THR A 24 1.27 -20.49 6.92
N SER A 25 1.18 -21.02 5.69
CA SER A 25 -0.06 -21.58 5.15
C SER A 25 -0.04 -23.08 4.89
N ILE A 26 1.13 -23.72 4.79
CA ILE A 26 1.25 -25.13 4.36
C ILE A 26 1.97 -25.98 5.41
N GLY A 27 1.46 -27.20 5.59
CA GLY A 27 2.08 -28.23 6.42
C GLY A 27 1.65 -28.22 7.90
N PRO A 28 1.96 -29.29 8.64
CA PRO A 28 1.55 -29.42 10.05
C PRO A 28 2.14 -28.35 10.97
N ALA A 29 3.40 -27.97 10.76
CA ALA A 29 4.08 -26.94 11.56
C ALA A 29 3.42 -25.56 11.44
N SER A 30 2.69 -25.29 10.34
CA SER A 30 1.97 -24.03 10.13
C SER A 30 0.51 -24.07 10.64
N ALA A 31 0.09 -25.13 11.33
CA ALA A 31 -1.26 -25.21 11.90
C ALA A 31 -1.59 -24.05 12.86
N PRO A 32 -0.69 -23.60 13.76
CA PRO A 32 -0.93 -22.45 14.60
C PRO A 32 -1.16 -21.16 13.78
N HIS A 33 -0.37 -20.93 12.71
CA HIS A 33 -0.55 -19.77 11.83
C HIS A 33 -1.91 -19.81 11.13
N ARG A 34 -2.34 -20.97 10.63
CA ARG A 34 -3.65 -21.13 10.01
C ARG A 34 -4.80 -20.89 10.97
N SER A 35 -4.63 -21.20 12.27
CA SER A 35 -5.66 -20.91 13.27
C SER A 35 -5.95 -19.41 13.37
N TYR A 36 -4.91 -18.55 13.29
CA TYR A 36 -5.09 -17.11 13.20
C TYR A 36 -5.80 -16.68 11.89
N TYR A 37 -5.44 -17.30 10.77
CA TYR A 37 -6.11 -17.00 9.50
C TYR A 37 -7.59 -17.38 9.52
N TYR A 38 -7.95 -18.53 10.08
CA TYR A 38 -9.35 -18.91 10.29
C TYR A 38 -10.08 -17.93 11.23
N ALA A 39 -9.44 -17.49 12.31
CA ALA A 39 -10.01 -16.49 13.23
C ALA A 39 -10.28 -15.16 12.53
N MET A 40 -9.51 -14.82 11.50
CA MET A 40 -9.73 -13.64 10.64
C MET A 40 -10.71 -13.90 9.48
N GLY A 41 -11.36 -15.06 9.43
CA GLY A 41 -12.35 -15.40 8.41
C GLY A 41 -11.76 -15.85 7.06
N MET A 42 -10.47 -16.22 7.00
CA MET A 42 -9.89 -16.74 5.76
C MET A 42 -10.33 -18.20 5.52
N THR A 43 -10.57 -18.52 4.26
CA THR A 43 -10.86 -19.88 3.82
C THR A 43 -9.57 -20.64 3.45
N GLU A 44 -9.66 -21.98 3.37
CA GLU A 44 -8.54 -22.79 2.88
C GLU A 44 -8.11 -22.43 1.46
N ASP A 45 -9.08 -22.12 0.59
CA ASP A 45 -8.78 -21.72 -0.78
C ASP A 45 -8.00 -20.41 -0.84
N GLU A 46 -8.32 -19.43 0.02
CA GLU A 46 -7.56 -18.18 0.12
C GLU A 46 -6.15 -18.43 0.68
N MET A 47 -5.99 -19.32 1.66
CA MET A 47 -4.67 -19.68 2.20
C MET A 47 -3.76 -20.41 1.22
N ARG A 48 -4.31 -20.99 0.16
CA ARG A 48 -3.56 -21.65 -0.93
C ARG A 48 -3.13 -20.68 -2.04
N GLN A 49 -3.70 -19.47 -2.05
CA GLN A 49 -3.36 -18.44 -3.02
C GLN A 49 -2.09 -17.69 -2.61
N PRO A 50 -1.37 -17.05 -3.56
CA PRO A 50 -0.30 -16.12 -3.23
C PRO A 50 -0.81 -14.99 -2.33
N PHE A 51 -0.11 -14.69 -1.24
CA PHE A 51 -0.43 -13.58 -0.38
C PHE A 51 0.16 -12.29 -0.95
N VAL A 52 -0.70 -11.35 -1.27
CA VAL A 52 -0.31 -10.07 -1.86
C VAL A 52 -0.52 -8.95 -0.85
N GLY A 53 0.56 -8.37 -0.36
CA GLY A 53 0.48 -7.17 0.46
C GLY A 53 -0.12 -6.02 -0.35
N VAL A 54 -1.11 -5.33 0.22
CA VAL A 54 -1.66 -4.09 -0.35
C VAL A 54 -1.42 -3.00 0.67
N VAL A 55 -0.37 -2.20 0.45
CA VAL A 55 0.02 -1.16 1.39
C VAL A 55 -0.42 0.22 0.91
N THR A 56 -0.93 1.02 1.83
CA THR A 56 -1.21 2.43 1.58
C THR A 56 -0.49 3.32 2.59
N THR A 57 -0.26 4.56 2.18
CA THR A 57 0.13 5.66 3.06
C THR A 57 -1.07 6.56 3.38
N TRP A 58 -2.27 5.97 3.45
CA TRP A 58 -3.50 6.70 3.76
C TRP A 58 -3.39 7.49 5.05
N ASN A 59 -3.84 8.74 4.98
CA ASN A 59 -3.84 9.65 6.13
C ASN A 59 -4.85 10.77 5.86
N GLU A 60 -5.71 11.08 6.81
CA GLU A 60 -6.70 12.16 6.70
C GLU A 60 -6.06 13.55 6.67
N ALA A 61 -4.91 13.71 7.31
CA ALA A 61 -4.17 14.97 7.35
C ALA A 61 -3.31 15.20 6.08
N ALA A 62 -3.24 14.24 5.16
CA ALA A 62 -2.46 14.35 3.93
C ALA A 62 -3.41 14.41 2.72
N PRO A 63 -3.65 15.58 2.12
CA PRO A 63 -4.68 15.77 1.10
C PRO A 63 -4.48 14.90 -0.15
N CYS A 64 -3.24 14.60 -0.53
CA CYS A 64 -2.92 13.68 -1.62
C CYS A 64 -3.10 12.19 -1.26
N ASN A 65 -3.40 11.86 0.00
CA ASN A 65 -3.50 10.48 0.49
C ASN A 65 -4.92 10.09 0.91
N THR A 66 -5.84 11.02 1.00
CA THR A 66 -7.22 10.77 1.47
C THR A 66 -7.99 9.76 0.61
N ALA A 67 -7.68 9.69 -0.69
CA ALA A 67 -8.34 8.75 -1.61
C ALA A 67 -7.77 7.31 -1.53
N LEU A 68 -6.59 7.12 -0.93
CA LEU A 68 -5.86 5.84 -0.97
C LEU A 68 -6.64 4.68 -0.36
N ALA A 69 -7.41 4.90 0.71
CA ALA A 69 -8.23 3.86 1.31
C ALA A 69 -9.25 3.26 0.31
N ARG A 70 -9.91 4.12 -0.49
CA ARG A 70 -10.85 3.67 -1.53
C ARG A 70 -10.12 2.96 -2.68
N GLN A 71 -8.97 3.48 -3.09
CA GLN A 71 -8.15 2.88 -4.13
C GLN A 71 -7.62 1.51 -3.71
N ALA A 72 -7.25 1.32 -2.44
CA ALA A 72 -6.86 0.02 -1.91
C ALA A 72 -7.96 -1.04 -2.05
N GLN A 73 -9.23 -0.67 -1.81
CA GLN A 73 -10.34 -1.61 -1.99
C GLN A 73 -10.49 -2.06 -3.45
N VAL A 74 -10.23 -1.17 -4.41
CA VAL A 74 -10.23 -1.51 -5.83
C VAL A 74 -9.04 -2.41 -6.18
N ALA A 75 -7.85 -2.08 -5.68
CA ALA A 75 -6.65 -2.90 -5.86
C ALA A 75 -6.85 -4.32 -5.32
N LYS A 76 -7.45 -4.47 -4.13
CA LYS A 76 -7.79 -5.77 -3.54
C LYS A 76 -8.74 -6.59 -4.42
N LYS A 77 -9.73 -5.94 -5.03
CA LYS A 77 -10.63 -6.62 -5.99
C LYS A 77 -9.85 -7.13 -7.21
N GLY A 78 -8.90 -6.33 -7.72
CA GLY A 78 -8.01 -6.74 -8.81
C GLY A 78 -7.13 -7.94 -8.44
N VAL A 79 -6.52 -7.92 -7.25
CA VAL A 79 -5.71 -9.03 -6.73
C VAL A 79 -6.56 -10.32 -6.63
N LYS A 80 -7.76 -10.22 -6.05
CA LYS A 80 -8.69 -11.37 -5.97
C LYS A 80 -9.08 -11.91 -7.35
N ALA A 81 -9.37 -11.03 -8.30
CA ALA A 81 -9.73 -11.41 -9.67
C ALA A 81 -8.57 -12.13 -10.38
N ALA A 82 -7.34 -11.80 -10.04
CA ALA A 82 -6.13 -12.46 -10.55
C ALA A 82 -5.78 -13.78 -9.83
N GLY A 83 -6.52 -14.16 -8.79
CA GLY A 83 -6.31 -15.41 -8.02
C GLY A 83 -5.30 -15.26 -6.87
N GLY A 84 -5.03 -14.04 -6.41
CA GLY A 84 -4.24 -13.75 -5.21
C GLY A 84 -5.12 -13.48 -3.99
N CYS A 85 -4.56 -13.67 -2.80
CA CYS A 85 -5.17 -13.31 -1.53
C CYS A 85 -4.62 -11.95 -1.06
N PRO A 86 -5.36 -10.84 -1.17
CA PRO A 86 -4.87 -9.52 -0.78
C PRO A 86 -4.87 -9.38 0.75
N ARG A 87 -3.77 -8.86 1.29
CA ARG A 87 -3.61 -8.52 2.70
C ARG A 87 -3.29 -7.04 2.82
N GLU A 88 -4.28 -6.26 3.26
CA GLU A 88 -4.15 -4.80 3.38
C GLU A 88 -3.47 -4.43 4.69
N PHE A 89 -2.57 -3.46 4.62
CA PHE A 89 -1.95 -2.80 5.77
C PHE A 89 -1.58 -1.36 5.42
N THR A 90 -1.23 -0.57 6.41
CA THR A 90 -0.89 0.85 6.21
C THR A 90 0.51 1.14 6.74
N THR A 91 1.13 2.18 6.20
CA THR A 91 2.32 2.82 6.75
C THR A 91 2.08 4.31 6.89
N ILE A 92 3.00 5.03 7.52
CA ILE A 92 2.87 6.45 7.79
C ILE A 92 2.99 7.31 6.52
N THR A 93 2.56 8.56 6.62
CA THR A 93 2.97 9.65 5.73
C THR A 93 3.16 10.93 6.52
N VAL A 94 4.13 11.73 6.11
CA VAL A 94 4.29 13.11 6.54
C VAL A 94 4.13 13.99 5.30
N THR A 95 3.21 14.93 5.37
CA THR A 95 2.94 15.85 4.25
C THR A 95 3.84 17.05 4.34
N ASP A 96 4.75 17.23 3.38
CA ASP A 96 5.69 18.34 3.32
C ASP A 96 4.98 19.69 3.36
N GLY A 97 3.88 19.83 2.63
CA GLY A 97 3.10 21.08 2.61
C GLY A 97 2.52 21.49 3.98
N ILE A 98 2.21 20.54 4.84
CA ILE A 98 1.75 20.80 6.22
C ILE A 98 2.95 21.02 7.16
N ALA A 99 4.05 20.31 6.92
CA ALA A 99 5.26 20.38 7.77
C ALA A 99 6.14 21.60 7.45
N MET A 100 5.91 22.25 6.31
CA MET A 100 6.71 23.37 5.82
C MET A 100 6.67 24.58 6.76
N GLY A 101 7.82 25.24 6.93
CA GLY A 101 7.95 26.49 7.71
C GLY A 101 8.03 26.31 9.23
N HIS A 102 8.02 25.09 9.75
CA HIS A 102 8.17 24.80 11.19
C HIS A 102 8.99 23.54 11.46
N GLN A 103 9.25 23.23 12.74
CA GLN A 103 10.10 22.10 13.15
C GLN A 103 9.64 20.73 12.63
N GLY A 104 8.35 20.56 12.32
CA GLY A 104 7.79 19.33 11.74
C GLY A 104 8.45 18.91 10.43
N MET A 105 9.02 19.86 9.68
CA MET A 105 9.73 19.55 8.42
C MET A 105 10.93 18.62 8.62
N LYS A 106 11.54 18.60 9.81
CA LYS A 106 12.62 17.67 10.14
C LYS A 106 12.17 16.20 10.09
N SER A 107 10.88 15.94 10.29
CA SER A 107 10.30 14.59 10.21
C SER A 107 10.02 14.14 8.76
N SER A 108 9.91 15.07 7.82
CA SER A 108 9.54 14.77 6.43
C SER A 108 10.54 13.81 5.79
N LEU A 109 11.80 14.18 5.70
CA LEU A 109 12.82 13.38 5.02
C LEU A 109 13.04 12.02 5.69
N VAL A 110 13.06 12.01 7.02
CA VAL A 110 13.25 10.81 7.84
C VAL A 110 12.08 9.81 7.66
N SER A 111 10.87 10.31 7.42
CA SER A 111 9.69 9.45 7.21
C SER A 111 9.86 8.47 6.05
N ARG A 112 10.65 8.82 5.04
CA ARG A 112 10.95 7.95 3.90
C ARG A 112 11.56 6.61 4.33
N GLU A 113 12.54 6.65 5.24
CA GLU A 113 13.20 5.44 5.76
C GLU A 113 12.22 4.62 6.61
N VAL A 114 11.47 5.29 7.49
CA VAL A 114 10.47 4.63 8.35
C VAL A 114 9.40 3.94 7.52
N ILE A 115 8.95 4.55 6.43
CA ILE A 115 8.01 3.93 5.49
C ILE A 115 8.62 2.67 4.89
N ALA A 116 9.85 2.77 4.37
CA ALA A 116 10.54 1.63 3.76
C ALA A 116 10.72 0.49 4.76
N ASP A 117 11.18 0.78 5.97
CA ASP A 117 11.42 -0.19 7.03
C ASP A 117 10.11 -0.87 7.48
N SER A 118 9.06 -0.09 7.72
CA SER A 118 7.78 -0.66 8.19
C SER A 118 7.14 -1.59 7.15
N VAL A 119 7.24 -1.25 5.87
CA VAL A 119 6.73 -2.09 4.78
C VAL A 119 7.57 -3.35 4.65
N GLU A 120 8.90 -3.24 4.69
CA GLU A 120 9.79 -4.40 4.63
C GLU A 120 9.55 -5.36 5.78
N LEU A 121 9.45 -4.86 7.01
CA LEU A 121 9.19 -5.67 8.20
C LEU A 121 7.83 -6.39 8.12
N THR A 122 6.79 -5.70 7.66
CA THR A 122 5.46 -6.29 7.51
C THR A 122 5.46 -7.41 6.46
N MET A 123 6.03 -7.14 5.30
CA MET A 123 6.09 -8.09 4.19
C MET A 123 6.88 -9.34 4.56
N ARG A 124 8.06 -9.17 5.19
CA ARG A 124 8.91 -10.29 5.62
C ARG A 124 8.30 -11.04 6.78
N GLY A 125 7.81 -10.34 7.81
CA GLY A 125 7.24 -10.94 9.01
C GLY A 125 6.00 -11.78 8.74
N HIS A 126 5.17 -11.37 7.77
CA HIS A 126 3.97 -12.10 7.37
C HIS A 126 4.16 -13.00 6.14
N CYS A 127 5.39 -13.10 5.63
CA CYS A 127 5.73 -13.93 4.48
C CYS A 127 4.88 -13.63 3.24
N TYR A 128 4.65 -12.35 2.90
CA TYR A 128 3.88 -12.00 1.70
C TYR A 128 4.72 -12.20 0.44
N ASP A 129 4.06 -12.63 -0.64
CA ASP A 129 4.70 -13.09 -1.88
C ASP A 129 4.89 -11.98 -2.92
N ALA A 130 4.04 -10.97 -2.86
CA ALA A 130 4.04 -9.84 -3.80
C ALA A 130 3.49 -8.59 -3.11
N LEU A 131 3.71 -7.41 -3.70
CA LEU A 131 3.34 -6.13 -3.13
C LEU A 131 2.60 -5.24 -4.14
N VAL A 132 1.49 -4.65 -3.71
CA VAL A 132 0.86 -3.50 -4.37
C VAL A 132 0.97 -2.32 -3.42
N GLY A 133 1.68 -1.29 -3.81
CA GLY A 133 1.89 -0.09 -3.01
C GLY A 133 1.17 1.12 -3.58
N LEU A 134 0.40 1.80 -2.75
CA LEU A 134 -0.33 3.02 -3.09
C LEU A 134 0.16 4.19 -2.23
N ALA A 135 0.65 5.23 -2.87
CA ALA A 135 1.13 6.45 -2.20
C ALA A 135 0.79 7.70 -3.01
N GLY A 136 0.73 8.86 -2.33
CA GLY A 136 0.36 10.11 -2.96
C GLY A 136 1.21 11.32 -2.54
N CYS A 137 2.00 11.21 -1.49
CA CYS A 137 2.72 12.34 -0.91
C CYS A 137 4.23 12.25 -1.16
N ASP A 138 4.91 13.38 -1.08
CA ASP A 138 6.30 13.62 -1.52
C ASP A 138 7.32 12.57 -1.02
N LYS A 139 7.30 12.23 0.26
CA LYS A 139 8.23 11.24 0.84
C LYS A 139 7.66 9.83 0.87
N SER A 140 6.35 9.67 0.78
CA SER A 140 5.73 8.35 0.76
C SER A 140 5.96 7.61 -0.57
N LEU A 141 6.06 8.35 -1.68
CA LEU A 141 6.39 7.77 -2.98
C LEU A 141 7.76 7.07 -2.97
N PRO A 142 8.88 7.78 -2.70
CA PRO A 142 10.18 7.13 -2.65
C PRO A 142 10.31 6.11 -1.52
N GLY A 143 9.68 6.32 -0.37
CA GLY A 143 9.69 5.36 0.73
C GLY A 143 9.12 3.99 0.34
N LEU A 144 7.98 3.96 -0.35
CA LEU A 144 7.44 2.71 -0.88
C LEU A 144 8.31 2.09 -1.98
N MET A 145 8.87 2.90 -2.87
CA MET A 145 9.77 2.40 -3.92
C MET A 145 11.03 1.78 -3.31
N MET A 146 11.60 2.39 -2.26
CA MET A 146 12.73 1.83 -1.52
C MET A 146 12.38 0.46 -0.92
N ALA A 147 11.21 0.32 -0.30
CA ALA A 147 10.74 -0.96 0.22
C ALA A 147 10.64 -2.02 -0.89
N MET A 148 10.09 -1.68 -2.04
CA MET A 148 9.96 -2.59 -3.20
C MET A 148 11.32 -3.09 -3.68
N VAL A 149 12.30 -2.20 -3.78
CA VAL A 149 13.66 -2.57 -4.19
C VAL A 149 14.34 -3.47 -3.16
N ARG A 150 14.21 -3.15 -1.86
CA ARG A 150 14.78 -3.96 -0.76
C ARG A 150 14.16 -5.34 -0.66
N LEU A 151 12.86 -5.44 -0.87
CA LEU A 151 12.12 -6.70 -0.81
C LEU A 151 12.42 -7.63 -1.98
N ASN A 152 12.65 -7.05 -3.16
CA ASN A 152 12.89 -7.79 -4.40
C ASN A 152 11.83 -8.88 -4.68
N VAL A 153 10.56 -8.56 -4.45
CA VAL A 153 9.40 -9.39 -4.80
C VAL A 153 8.63 -8.74 -5.95
N PRO A 154 7.80 -9.49 -6.69
CA PRO A 154 6.92 -8.88 -7.68
C PRO A 154 6.11 -7.75 -7.07
N SER A 155 6.25 -6.55 -7.61
CA SER A 155 5.65 -5.36 -7.04
C SER A 155 5.02 -4.46 -8.10
N VAL A 156 3.90 -3.83 -7.74
CA VAL A 156 3.23 -2.80 -8.53
C VAL A 156 3.09 -1.54 -7.68
N PHE A 157 3.55 -0.42 -8.22
CA PHE A 157 3.40 0.88 -7.60
C PHE A 157 2.24 1.64 -8.25
N ILE A 158 1.34 2.21 -7.43
CA ILE A 158 0.21 3.02 -7.86
C ILE A 158 0.35 4.41 -7.25
N TYR A 159 0.47 5.42 -8.11
CA TYR A 159 0.39 6.81 -7.68
C TYR A 159 -1.07 7.17 -7.40
N GLY A 160 -1.34 7.62 -6.17
CA GLY A 160 -2.69 7.90 -5.69
C GLY A 160 -3.35 9.17 -6.22
N GLY A 161 -2.58 10.01 -6.90
CA GLY A 161 -3.04 11.27 -7.46
C GLY A 161 -2.56 12.50 -6.70
N SER A 162 -2.86 13.66 -7.26
CA SER A 162 -2.56 14.98 -6.68
C SER A 162 -3.73 15.48 -5.83
N ILE A 163 -3.49 16.52 -5.05
CA ILE A 163 -4.55 17.29 -4.39
C ILE A 163 -5.42 17.99 -5.42
N LEU A 164 -6.70 18.13 -5.12
CA LEU A 164 -7.61 18.93 -5.94
C LEU A 164 -7.38 20.42 -5.72
N PRO A 165 -7.60 21.25 -6.75
CA PRO A 165 -7.56 22.69 -6.59
C PRO A 165 -8.67 23.18 -5.66
N GLY A 166 -8.41 24.27 -4.94
CA GLY A 166 -9.44 25.04 -4.26
C GLY A 166 -10.19 25.97 -5.23
N ARG A 167 -11.28 26.61 -4.76
CA ARG A 167 -11.98 27.65 -5.54
C ARG A 167 -12.03 28.96 -4.79
N TYR A 168 -11.67 30.03 -5.50
CA TYR A 168 -11.75 31.39 -4.98
C TYR A 168 -12.20 32.35 -6.08
N LYS A 169 -13.22 33.18 -5.78
CA LYS A 169 -13.81 34.17 -6.73
C LYS A 169 -14.11 33.54 -8.11
N GLY A 170 -14.68 32.30 -8.12
CA GLY A 170 -15.12 31.62 -9.34
C GLY A 170 -14.03 30.94 -10.16
N ARG A 171 -12.75 31.01 -9.77
CA ARG A 171 -11.62 30.32 -10.43
C ARG A 171 -11.02 29.23 -9.53
N ASP A 172 -10.42 28.25 -10.15
CA ASP A 172 -9.62 27.25 -9.47
C ASP A 172 -8.29 27.87 -9.03
N ILE A 173 -7.86 27.56 -7.80
CA ILE A 173 -6.61 28.03 -7.22
C ILE A 173 -5.82 26.85 -6.64
N THR A 174 -4.50 26.96 -6.64
CA THR A 174 -3.57 26.00 -6.07
C THR A 174 -2.88 26.56 -4.85
N VAL A 175 -2.06 25.75 -4.16
CA VAL A 175 -1.25 26.22 -3.06
C VAL A 175 -0.28 27.33 -3.48
N GLN A 176 0.16 27.35 -4.74
CA GLN A 176 1.02 28.40 -5.26
C GLN A 176 0.33 29.75 -5.23
N ASP A 177 -0.93 29.84 -5.67
CA ASP A 177 -1.72 31.07 -5.59
C ASP A 177 -1.82 31.60 -4.17
N VAL A 178 -1.85 30.69 -3.17
CA VAL A 178 -1.85 31.07 -1.75
C VAL A 178 -0.51 31.66 -1.32
N PHE A 179 0.62 31.07 -1.73
CA PHE A 179 1.96 31.65 -1.44
C PHE A 179 2.13 33.02 -2.10
N GLU A 180 1.68 33.18 -3.34
CA GLU A 180 1.70 34.48 -4.03
C GLU A 180 0.86 35.54 -3.28
N ALA A 181 -0.31 35.13 -2.79
CA ALA A 181 -1.18 36.02 -2.03
C ALA A 181 -0.54 36.45 -0.68
N VAL A 182 0.16 35.52 0.00
CA VAL A 182 0.93 35.83 1.23
C VAL A 182 2.04 36.82 0.92
N GLY A 183 2.78 36.61 -0.17
CA GLY A 183 3.83 37.53 -0.62
C GLY A 183 3.29 38.95 -0.90
N ALA A 184 2.17 39.01 -1.64
CA ALA A 184 1.53 40.29 -1.96
C ALA A 184 0.93 41.02 -0.73
N HIS A 185 0.57 40.29 0.32
CA HIS A 185 0.06 40.89 1.56
C HIS A 185 1.19 41.45 2.45
N SER A 186 2.42 40.93 2.31
CA SER A 186 3.57 41.29 3.09
C SER A 186 4.31 42.54 2.55
N THR A 187 3.95 43.00 1.37
CA THR A 187 4.46 44.23 0.72
C THR A 187 3.45 45.36 0.82
#